data_677950dfa331db59f3adbd0ad44bc5a4
#
_entry.id   677950dfa331db59f3adbd0ad44bc5a4
#
_cell.length_a   1.000
_cell.length_b   1.000
_cell.length_c   1.000
_cell.angle_alpha   90.00
_cell.angle_beta   90.00
_cell.angle_gamma   90.00
#
_symmetry.space_group_name_H-M   'P 1'
#
loop_
_entity.id
_entity.type
_entity.pdbx_description
1 polymer ?
#
loop_
_entity_poly.entity_id
_entity_poly.type
_entity_poly.pdbx_seq_one_letter_code
_entity_poly.pdbx_strand_id
1 'polypeptide(L)'
;MVSLPQITGSWFHASASLLLLLWGWGCRHESLAPPDLSPDYVSSPCTVDSSYFVRDVLPVLQSNCAVTGCHDAATQEDGVRLDHYRAVIETGEVEPGRPENSDLYKVCVETSSYKKMPPPPRSLTPAQIEHLRRWIAQGARNNNCN
;
A
#
# COMPACT_ATOMS: atom_id res chain seq x y z
N MET A 1 -29.69 -36.63 -81.73
CA MET A 1 -30.86 -36.44 -80.81
C MET A 1 -30.39 -36.88 -79.44
N VAL A 2 -29.96 -35.96 -78.60
CA VAL A 2 -29.49 -36.26 -77.25
C VAL A 2 -30.30 -35.38 -76.33
N SER A 3 -31.07 -36.02 -75.45
CA SER A 3 -31.95 -35.37 -74.46
C SER A 3 -31.13 -35.04 -73.23
N LEU A 4 -31.22 -33.78 -72.78
CA LEU A 4 -30.64 -33.31 -71.56
C LEU A 4 -31.58 -33.51 -70.35
N PRO A 5 -31.12 -34.03 -69.25
CA PRO A 5 -31.94 -34.07 -68.02
C PRO A 5 -31.95 -32.74 -67.29
N GLN A 6 -33.11 -32.35 -66.86
CA GLN A 6 -33.34 -31.17 -66.00
C GLN A 6 -32.89 -31.47 -64.58
N ILE A 7 -31.99 -30.62 -64.06
CA ILE A 7 -31.60 -30.68 -62.65
C ILE A 7 -32.41 -29.69 -61.87
N THR A 8 -33.32 -30.20 -61.05
CA THR A 8 -34.09 -29.42 -60.07
C THR A 8 -33.19 -29.08 -58.88
N GLY A 9 -32.83 -27.82 -58.72
CA GLY A 9 -32.04 -27.34 -57.60
C GLY A 9 -32.91 -27.21 -56.34
N SER A 10 -32.59 -28.00 -55.34
CA SER A 10 -33.14 -27.87 -54.00
C SER A 10 -32.36 -26.78 -53.24
N TRP A 11 -33.09 -25.74 -52.86
CA TRP A 11 -32.51 -24.64 -52.11
C TRP A 11 -32.52 -25.01 -50.60
N PHE A 12 -31.42 -25.44 -50.08
CA PHE A 12 -31.23 -25.56 -48.65
C PHE A 12 -30.96 -24.17 -48.06
N HIS A 13 -31.94 -23.67 -47.35
CA HIS A 13 -31.76 -22.52 -46.49
C HIS A 13 -30.89 -22.94 -45.28
N ALA A 14 -29.59 -22.67 -45.34
CA ALA A 14 -28.75 -22.76 -44.18
C ALA A 14 -28.97 -21.52 -43.31
N SER A 15 -29.82 -21.68 -42.28
CA SER A 15 -29.95 -20.70 -41.21
C SER A 15 -28.66 -20.69 -40.38
N ALA A 16 -27.81 -19.75 -40.68
CA ALA A 16 -26.62 -19.47 -39.84
C ALA A 16 -27.10 -18.78 -38.57
N SER A 17 -27.33 -19.54 -37.51
CA SER A 17 -27.50 -19.02 -36.15
C SER A 17 -26.18 -18.43 -35.65
N LEU A 18 -26.04 -17.10 -35.79
CA LEU A 18 -24.95 -16.34 -35.26
C LEU A 18 -25.12 -16.24 -33.73
N LEU A 19 -24.55 -17.19 -33.02
CA LEU A 19 -24.40 -17.14 -31.56
C LEU A 19 -23.39 -16.03 -31.23
N LEU A 20 -23.91 -14.84 -30.96
CA LEU A 20 -23.15 -13.75 -30.34
C LEU A 20 -22.81 -14.16 -28.91
N LEU A 21 -21.63 -14.75 -28.75
CA LEU A 21 -21.01 -14.89 -27.44
C LEU A 21 -20.65 -13.48 -26.94
N LEU A 22 -21.57 -12.87 -26.20
CA LEU A 22 -21.29 -11.70 -25.37
C LEU A 22 -20.31 -12.13 -24.29
N TRP A 23 -19.04 -12.05 -24.60
CA TRP A 23 -18.00 -12.10 -23.59
C TRP A 23 -18.15 -10.82 -22.77
N GLY A 24 -18.87 -10.96 -21.65
CA GLY A 24 -18.93 -9.91 -20.65
C GLY A 24 -17.50 -9.61 -20.19
N TRP A 25 -16.95 -8.51 -20.64
CA TRP A 25 -15.81 -7.89 -20.02
C TRP A 25 -16.29 -7.33 -18.67
N GLY A 26 -16.41 -8.22 -17.70
CA GLY A 26 -16.55 -7.79 -16.32
C GLY A 26 -15.30 -7.00 -15.98
N CYS A 27 -15.46 -5.70 -15.74
CA CYS A 27 -14.44 -4.94 -15.05
C CYS A 27 -14.17 -5.63 -13.73
N ARG A 28 -13.12 -6.44 -13.65
CA ARG A 28 -12.58 -6.86 -12.37
C ARG A 28 -12.06 -5.58 -11.73
N HIS A 29 -12.77 -5.12 -10.75
CA HIS A 29 -12.22 -4.14 -9.84
C HIS A 29 -11.16 -4.86 -9.01
N GLU A 30 -9.97 -5.00 -9.59
CA GLU A 30 -8.80 -5.31 -8.78
C GLU A 30 -8.67 -4.12 -7.82
N SER A 31 -8.98 -4.37 -6.55
CA SER A 31 -8.55 -3.46 -5.51
C SER A 31 -7.04 -3.32 -5.70
N LEU A 32 -6.60 -2.12 -6.08
CA LEU A 32 -5.19 -1.80 -6.12
C LEU A 32 -4.67 -2.00 -4.70
N ALA A 33 -4.16 -3.21 -4.44
CA ALA A 33 -3.33 -3.43 -3.28
C ALA A 33 -2.22 -2.37 -3.34
N PRO A 34 -1.94 -1.67 -2.24
CA PRO A 34 -0.85 -0.72 -2.23
C PRO A 34 0.40 -1.38 -2.82
N PRO A 35 1.18 -0.69 -3.67
CA PRO A 35 2.31 -1.29 -4.38
C PRO A 35 3.43 -1.84 -3.48
N ASP A 36 3.25 -1.79 -2.18
CA ASP A 36 4.20 -2.22 -1.15
C ASP A 36 3.66 -3.39 -0.29
N LEU A 37 2.90 -4.31 -0.89
CA LEU A 37 2.64 -5.58 -0.23
C LEU A 37 3.89 -6.46 -0.37
N SER A 38 4.88 -6.19 0.48
CA SER A 38 5.96 -7.09 0.83
C SER A 38 5.37 -8.45 1.24
N PRO A 39 6.06 -9.59 0.94
CA PRO A 39 5.59 -10.92 1.35
C PRO A 39 5.28 -11.07 2.84
N ASP A 40 5.71 -10.13 3.66
CA ASP A 40 5.48 -10.06 5.11
C ASP A 40 4.23 -9.26 5.50
N TYR A 41 3.43 -8.79 4.52
CA TYR A 41 2.18 -8.07 4.84
C TYR A 41 1.18 -8.98 5.55
N VAL A 42 0.70 -8.54 6.71
CA VAL A 42 -0.27 -9.26 7.53
C VAL A 42 -1.53 -8.42 7.72
N SER A 43 -2.67 -9.00 7.39
CA SER A 43 -3.98 -8.44 7.73
C SER A 43 -4.61 -9.20 8.89
N SER A 44 -5.21 -8.49 9.83
CA SER A 44 -5.86 -9.05 11.02
C SER A 44 -7.07 -8.23 11.45
N PRO A 45 -7.98 -8.77 12.28
CA PRO A 45 -9.04 -7.97 12.90
C PRO A 45 -8.47 -6.79 13.69
N CYS A 46 -9.13 -5.62 13.59
CA CYS A 46 -8.71 -4.44 14.35
C CYS A 46 -8.91 -4.65 15.85
N THR A 47 -7.89 -4.33 16.63
CA THR A 47 -7.97 -4.29 18.09
C THR A 47 -7.61 -2.90 18.60
N VAL A 48 -8.25 -2.48 19.68
CA VAL A 48 -8.08 -1.12 20.26
C VAL A 48 -6.68 -0.90 20.84
N ASP A 49 -6.01 -1.97 21.24
CA ASP A 49 -4.69 -1.92 21.86
C ASP A 49 -3.53 -2.12 20.88
N SER A 50 -3.83 -2.22 19.58
CA SER A 50 -2.82 -2.40 18.54
C SER A 50 -2.67 -1.17 17.67
N SER A 51 -1.46 -0.99 17.16
CA SER A 51 -1.16 -0.02 16.09
C SER A 51 -0.73 -0.77 14.84
N TYR A 52 -1.27 -0.36 13.71
CA TYR A 52 -1.04 -1.00 12.42
C TYR A 52 -0.30 -0.05 11.50
N PHE A 53 0.70 -0.58 10.80
CA PHE A 53 1.55 0.25 9.95
C PHE A 53 0.74 1.05 8.92
N VAL A 54 -0.08 0.35 8.13
CA VAL A 54 -0.81 0.97 7.01
C VAL A 54 -1.88 1.95 7.49
N ARG A 55 -2.58 1.62 8.60
CA ARG A 55 -3.69 2.45 9.09
C ARG A 55 -3.22 3.62 9.98
N ASP A 56 -2.25 3.36 10.87
CA ASP A 56 -1.97 4.27 11.98
C ASP A 56 -0.61 4.97 11.86
N VAL A 57 0.39 4.31 11.26
CA VAL A 57 1.78 4.81 11.21
C VAL A 57 2.09 5.46 9.87
N LEU A 58 1.86 4.76 8.77
CA LEU A 58 2.24 5.27 7.43
C LEU A 58 1.61 6.63 7.10
N PRO A 59 0.32 6.90 7.36
CA PRO A 59 -0.26 8.21 7.10
C PRO A 59 0.39 9.33 7.94
N VAL A 60 0.82 9.03 9.15
CA VAL A 60 1.56 9.99 10.00
C VAL A 60 2.92 10.31 9.41
N LEU A 61 3.66 9.28 8.98
CA LEU A 61 4.97 9.45 8.36
C LEU A 61 4.86 10.24 7.04
N GLN A 62 3.92 9.88 6.18
CA GLN A 62 3.72 10.55 4.89
C GLN A 62 3.31 12.02 5.04
N SER A 63 2.49 12.35 6.02
CA SER A 63 2.02 13.72 6.21
C SER A 63 2.96 14.64 6.98
N ASN A 64 3.87 14.09 7.80
CA ASN A 64 4.71 14.88 8.69
C ASN A 64 6.22 14.73 8.43
N CYS A 65 6.65 13.63 7.84
CA CYS A 65 8.07 13.28 7.68
C CYS A 65 8.46 13.16 6.21
N ALA A 66 7.75 12.35 5.44
CA ALA A 66 8.03 12.08 4.02
C ALA A 66 7.47 13.16 3.11
N VAL A 67 7.60 14.41 3.50
CA VAL A 67 7.19 15.59 2.72
C VAL A 67 8.37 16.11 1.89
N THR A 68 8.05 16.83 0.79
CA THR A 68 9.05 17.40 -0.11
C THR A 68 10.08 18.23 0.66
N GLY A 69 11.34 17.96 0.41
CA GLY A 69 12.47 18.62 1.08
C GLY A 69 12.88 17.97 2.42
N CYS A 70 12.27 16.83 2.77
CA CYS A 70 12.58 16.09 3.99
C CYS A 70 12.88 14.61 3.65
N HIS A 71 12.07 13.67 4.13
CA HIS A 71 12.31 12.23 4.01
C HIS A 71 11.42 11.57 2.94
N ASP A 72 11.09 12.30 1.89
CA ASP A 72 10.37 11.79 0.71
C ASP A 72 11.31 11.00 -0.23
N ALA A 73 10.73 10.39 -1.28
CA ALA A 73 11.47 9.57 -2.24
C ALA A 73 12.55 10.35 -3.01
N ALA A 74 12.38 11.67 -3.19
CA ALA A 74 13.28 12.49 -3.99
C ALA A 74 14.40 13.11 -3.14
N THR A 75 14.10 13.56 -1.93
CA THR A 75 15.05 14.28 -1.07
C THR A 75 15.89 13.35 -0.22
N GLN A 76 15.26 12.47 0.55
CA GLN A 76 15.92 11.53 1.46
C GLN A 76 16.97 12.21 2.34
N GLU A 77 16.56 13.29 3.04
CA GLU A 77 17.46 14.04 3.92
C GLU A 77 18.17 13.10 4.90
N ASP A 78 19.46 13.26 5.05
CA ASP A 78 20.35 12.37 5.82
C ASP A 78 20.31 10.88 5.39
N GLY A 79 19.86 10.58 4.16
CA GLY A 79 19.71 9.22 3.65
C GLY A 79 18.46 8.49 4.17
N VAL A 80 17.59 9.17 4.90
CA VAL A 80 16.37 8.59 5.48
C VAL A 80 15.18 8.81 4.56
N ARG A 81 14.44 7.73 4.29
CA ARG A 81 13.22 7.72 3.49
C ARG A 81 12.08 7.07 4.26
N LEU A 82 10.92 7.76 4.35
CA LEU A 82 9.82 7.37 5.24
C LEU A 82 8.46 7.26 4.55
N ASP A 83 8.42 7.10 3.23
CA ASP A 83 7.19 7.11 2.43
C ASP A 83 6.52 5.74 2.27
N HIS A 84 7.20 4.64 2.61
CA HIS A 84 6.67 3.29 2.56
C HIS A 84 7.41 2.36 3.52
N TYR A 85 6.80 1.20 3.83
CA TYR A 85 7.25 0.28 4.88
C TYR A 85 8.73 -0.10 4.76
N ARG A 86 9.12 -0.58 3.58
CA ARG A 86 10.49 -1.08 3.35
C ARG A 86 11.53 0.01 3.62
N ALA A 87 11.30 1.21 3.10
CA ALA A 87 12.20 2.33 3.32
C ALA A 87 12.27 2.72 4.80
N VAL A 88 11.12 2.72 5.50
CA VAL A 88 11.07 3.00 6.95
C VAL A 88 11.93 2.01 7.74
N ILE A 89 11.86 0.72 7.43
CA ILE A 89 12.66 -0.31 8.12
C ILE A 89 14.15 -0.19 7.75
N GLU A 90 14.47 0.03 6.47
CA GLU A 90 15.86 0.05 5.99
C GLU A 90 16.60 1.33 6.37
N THR A 91 15.92 2.48 6.46
CA THR A 91 16.58 3.78 6.62
C THR A 91 16.19 4.54 7.90
N GLY A 92 15.09 4.15 8.55
CA GLY A 92 14.60 4.84 9.77
C GLY A 92 15.22 4.36 11.06
N GLU A 93 16.20 3.47 10.99
CA GLU A 93 16.86 2.87 12.16
C GLU A 93 15.87 2.35 13.20
N VAL A 94 14.90 1.54 12.69
CA VAL A 94 13.87 0.92 13.53
C VAL A 94 14.37 -0.40 14.08
N GLU A 95 14.37 -0.53 15.41
CA GLU A 95 14.67 -1.79 16.10
C GLU A 95 13.35 -2.46 16.54
N PRO A 96 12.87 -3.50 15.83
CA PRO A 96 11.60 -4.15 16.15
C PRO A 96 11.54 -4.65 17.61
N GLY A 97 10.46 -4.30 18.29
CA GLY A 97 10.24 -4.63 19.70
C GLY A 97 10.88 -3.66 20.69
N ARG A 98 11.68 -2.69 20.21
CA ARG A 98 12.44 -1.77 21.08
C ARG A 98 12.29 -0.30 20.65
N PRO A 99 11.19 0.35 20.97
CA PRO A 99 10.98 1.76 20.62
C PRO A 99 12.11 2.68 21.07
N GLU A 100 12.54 2.52 22.31
CA GLU A 100 13.57 3.38 22.94
C GLU A 100 14.94 3.25 22.31
N ASN A 101 15.19 2.20 21.52
CA ASN A 101 16.42 2.02 20.77
C ASN A 101 16.27 2.48 19.30
N SER A 102 15.04 2.65 18.83
CA SER A 102 14.74 3.05 17.45
C SER A 102 14.91 4.56 17.27
N ASP A 103 15.78 4.98 16.36
CA ASP A 103 16.04 6.40 16.12
C ASP A 103 14.79 7.11 15.60
N LEU A 104 14.01 6.47 14.74
CA LEU A 104 12.73 6.98 14.30
C LEU A 104 11.81 7.42 15.46
N TYR A 105 11.80 6.69 16.57
CA TYR A 105 11.01 7.05 17.74
C TYR A 105 11.72 8.11 18.59
N LYS A 106 13.03 7.95 18.85
CA LYS A 106 13.80 8.84 19.71
C LYS A 106 13.75 10.28 19.25
N VAL A 107 13.88 10.53 17.95
CA VAL A 107 13.83 11.90 17.41
C VAL A 107 12.45 12.53 17.54
N CYS A 108 11.37 11.73 17.58
CA CYS A 108 10.02 12.24 17.78
C CYS A 108 9.73 12.69 19.23
N VAL A 109 10.36 12.05 20.21
CA VAL A 109 10.22 12.38 21.65
C VAL A 109 11.32 13.30 22.18
N GLU A 110 12.29 13.63 21.35
CA GLU A 110 13.39 14.52 21.69
C GLU A 110 12.89 15.88 22.19
N THR A 111 13.52 16.42 23.19
CA THR A 111 13.18 17.72 23.80
C THR A 111 13.97 18.88 23.19
N SER A 112 15.14 18.60 22.62
CA SER A 112 15.96 19.59 21.93
C SER A 112 15.38 19.93 20.57
N SER A 113 15.02 21.19 20.37
CA SER A 113 14.33 21.67 19.17
C SER A 113 15.08 21.43 17.86
N TYR A 114 16.41 21.34 17.89
CA TYR A 114 17.25 21.12 16.70
C TYR A 114 17.49 19.64 16.38
N LYS A 115 17.15 18.75 17.30
CA LYS A 115 17.24 17.29 17.07
C LYS A 115 15.89 16.66 16.89
N LYS A 116 14.82 17.36 17.29
CA LYS A 116 13.47 16.86 17.24
C LYS A 116 12.97 16.76 15.81
N MET A 117 12.36 15.62 15.46
CA MET A 117 11.68 15.41 14.20
C MET A 117 10.18 15.11 14.40
N PRO A 118 9.29 15.67 13.60
CA PRO A 118 9.58 16.80 12.70
C PRO A 118 9.95 18.06 13.48
N PRO A 119 10.76 18.97 12.88
CA PRO A 119 11.15 20.20 13.55
C PRO A 119 9.94 21.11 13.82
N PRO A 120 9.95 21.87 14.92
CA PRO A 120 8.88 22.83 15.19
C PRO A 120 8.63 23.78 14.01
N PRO A 121 7.38 24.17 13.76
CA PRO A 121 6.18 23.90 14.58
C PRO A 121 5.45 22.58 14.27
N ARG A 122 5.99 21.68 13.48
CA ARG A 122 5.34 20.45 12.97
C ARG A 122 5.41 19.24 13.92
N SER A 123 5.54 19.44 15.20
CA SER A 123 5.63 18.32 16.16
C SER A 123 4.43 17.36 16.06
N LEU A 124 4.70 16.07 16.18
CA LEU A 124 3.66 15.05 16.27
C LEU A 124 2.84 15.22 17.55
N THR A 125 1.58 14.85 17.48
CA THR A 125 0.71 14.77 18.67
C THR A 125 1.10 13.58 19.54
N PRO A 126 0.75 13.61 20.86
CA PRO A 126 1.01 12.46 21.74
C PRO A 126 0.38 11.14 21.24
N ALA A 127 -0.80 11.21 20.60
CA ALA A 127 -1.46 10.04 20.03
C ALA A 127 -0.66 9.46 18.84
N GLN A 128 -0.13 10.31 17.94
CA GLN A 128 0.70 9.87 16.83
C GLN A 128 2.01 9.23 17.31
N ILE A 129 2.64 9.83 18.32
CA ILE A 129 3.85 9.27 18.95
C ILE A 129 3.55 7.91 19.59
N GLU A 130 2.39 7.77 20.27
CA GLU A 130 1.99 6.51 20.88
C GLU A 130 1.69 5.43 19.83
N HIS A 131 1.08 5.76 18.69
CA HIS A 131 0.91 4.81 17.60
C HIS A 131 2.25 4.32 17.07
N LEU A 132 3.20 5.21 16.86
CA LEU A 132 4.55 4.86 16.41
C LEU A 132 5.25 3.95 17.42
N ARG A 133 5.25 4.34 18.71
CA ARG A 133 5.83 3.56 19.81
C ARG A 133 5.25 2.14 19.88
N ARG A 134 3.91 2.05 19.85
CA ARG A 134 3.19 0.79 19.95
C ARG A 134 3.46 -0.12 18.76
N TRP A 135 3.46 0.43 17.55
CA TRP A 135 3.81 -0.33 16.35
C TRP A 135 5.23 -0.92 16.43
N ILE A 136 6.21 -0.14 16.85
CA ILE A 136 7.57 -0.64 17.04
C ILE A 136 7.61 -1.72 18.12
N ALA A 137 6.97 -1.50 19.28
CA ALA A 137 6.90 -2.47 20.37
C ALA A 137 6.25 -3.80 19.96
N GLN A 138 5.32 -3.77 19.02
CA GLN A 138 4.66 -4.95 18.45
C GLN A 138 5.49 -5.66 17.36
N GLY A 139 6.74 -5.25 17.15
CA GLY A 139 7.66 -5.85 16.21
C GLY A 139 7.75 -5.15 14.85
N ALA A 140 7.27 -3.93 14.74
CA ALA A 140 7.37 -3.06 13.56
C ALA A 140 6.95 -3.76 12.24
N ARG A 141 5.84 -4.49 12.25
CA ARG A 141 5.39 -5.31 11.13
C ARG A 141 4.73 -4.49 10.03
N ASN A 142 4.83 -4.97 8.79
CA ASN A 142 4.01 -4.46 7.68
C ASN A 142 2.59 -5.04 7.81
N ASN A 143 1.75 -4.36 8.53
CA ASN A 143 0.41 -4.86 8.86
C ASN A 143 -0.68 -3.82 8.65
N ASN A 144 -1.88 -4.32 8.44
CA ASN A 144 -3.11 -3.55 8.46
C ASN A 144 -4.18 -4.30 9.26
N CYS A 145 -5.25 -3.63 9.57
CA CYS A 145 -6.45 -4.28 10.08
C CYS A 145 -7.65 -3.98 9.19
N ASN A 146 -8.60 -4.91 9.13
CA ASN A 146 -9.86 -4.86 8.38
C ASN A 146 -10.97 -5.63 9.11
#